data_083126d865b234f3408d4084ee8e5d75
#
_entry.id   083126d865b234f3408d4084ee8e5d75
#
_cell.length_a   1.000
_cell.length_b   1.000
_cell.length_c   1.000
_cell.angle_alpha   90.00
_cell.angle_beta   90.00
_cell.angle_gamma   90.00
#
_symmetry.space_group_name_H-M   'P 1'
#
loop_
_entity.id
_entity.type
_entity.pdbx_description
1 polymer ?
#
loop_
_entity_poly.entity_id
_entity_poly.type
_entity_poly.pdbx_seq_one_letter_code
_entity_poly.pdbx_strand_id
1 'polypeptide(L)'
;MNLNNINNLVELFFKQVENQKDKKKVLLSSLKDKNISFTWEKTYQAINVLSEEIKKNVTKGDRCLLVSENRPEWFISDLSIMLSGSITVPAYTTYAERDYEYIINDCSPTVVFVSNDEQFRKLKNIIKNKN
;
A
#
# COMPACT_ATOMS: atom_id res chain seq x y z
N MET A 1 -15.68 19.64 8.88
CA MET A 1 -14.34 19.15 9.26
C MET A 1 -13.33 20.25 9.02
N ASN A 2 -12.56 20.64 10.02
CA ASN A 2 -11.52 21.66 9.82
C ASN A 2 -10.22 20.96 9.37
N LEU A 3 -9.83 21.15 8.10
CA LEU A 3 -8.65 20.52 7.50
C LEU A 3 -7.35 21.27 7.83
N ASN A 4 -7.42 22.41 8.50
CA ASN A 4 -6.28 23.30 8.74
C ASN A 4 -5.17 22.71 9.63
N ASN A 5 -5.40 21.55 10.25
CA ASN A 5 -4.46 20.87 11.15
C ASN A 5 -4.16 19.43 10.69
N ILE A 6 -4.24 19.13 9.39
CA ILE A 6 -3.93 17.83 8.82
C ILE A 6 -2.72 17.97 7.91
N ASN A 7 -1.63 17.27 8.23
CA ASN A 7 -0.35 17.41 7.53
C ASN A 7 -0.15 16.40 6.42
N ASN A 8 -0.87 15.26 6.45
CA ASN A 8 -0.71 14.18 5.49
C ASN A 8 -1.96 13.27 5.42
N LEU A 9 -1.98 12.37 4.42
CA LEU A 9 -3.10 11.45 4.18
C LEU A 9 -3.33 10.43 5.30
N VAL A 10 -2.28 9.97 5.95
CA VAL A 10 -2.37 9.03 7.08
C VAL A 10 -3.08 9.68 8.27
N GLU A 11 -2.68 10.92 8.60
CA GLU A 11 -3.33 11.70 9.67
C GLU A 11 -4.80 11.97 9.34
N LEU A 12 -5.11 12.30 8.07
CA LEU A 12 -6.47 12.46 7.60
C LEU A 12 -7.29 11.20 7.84
N PHE A 13 -6.77 10.04 7.43
CA PHE A 13 -7.45 8.76 7.61
C PHE A 13 -7.70 8.46 9.09
N PHE A 14 -6.71 8.64 9.95
CA PHE A 14 -6.86 8.37 11.39
C PHE A 14 -7.88 9.27 12.05
N LYS A 15 -7.89 10.55 11.72
CA LYS A 15 -8.94 11.48 12.20
C LYS A 15 -10.33 11.07 11.70
N GLN A 16 -10.46 10.52 10.48
CA GLN A 16 -11.73 9.99 10.00
C GLN A 16 -12.16 8.74 10.79
N VAL A 17 -11.22 7.85 11.09
CA VAL A 17 -11.50 6.67 11.94
C VAL A 17 -11.98 7.09 13.34
N GLU A 18 -11.35 8.10 13.95
CA GLU A 18 -11.74 8.62 15.27
C GLU A 18 -13.16 9.19 15.25
N ASN A 19 -13.49 9.97 14.22
CA ASN A 19 -14.78 10.64 14.05
C ASN A 19 -15.91 9.69 13.59
N GLN A 20 -15.57 8.48 13.12
CA GLN A 20 -16.57 7.53 12.64
C GLN A 20 -17.37 6.94 13.80
N LYS A 21 -18.69 7.23 13.82
CA LYS A 21 -19.62 6.76 14.85
C LYS A 21 -19.83 5.25 14.83
N ASP A 22 -19.94 4.68 13.63
CA ASP A 22 -20.08 3.25 13.41
C ASP A 22 -18.82 2.66 12.77
N LYS A 23 -17.91 2.21 13.62
CA LYS A 23 -16.65 1.59 13.17
C LYS A 23 -16.82 0.24 12.48
N LYS A 24 -17.99 -0.40 12.64
CA LYS A 24 -18.35 -1.66 11.98
C LYS A 24 -18.91 -1.45 10.58
N LYS A 25 -19.20 -0.21 10.18
CA LYS A 25 -19.60 0.11 8.82
C LYS A 25 -18.50 -0.28 7.84
N VAL A 26 -18.90 -0.88 6.70
CA VAL A 26 -17.97 -1.22 5.62
C VAL A 26 -17.37 0.05 5.03
N LEU A 27 -16.05 0.09 4.93
CA LEU A 27 -15.28 1.14 4.27
C LEU A 27 -14.84 0.72 2.87
N LEU A 28 -14.27 -0.49 2.76
CA LEU A 28 -13.73 -1.03 1.53
C LEU A 28 -14.40 -2.36 1.18
N SER A 29 -14.67 -2.60 -0.09
CA SER A 29 -15.18 -3.89 -0.58
C SER A 29 -14.55 -4.23 -1.92
N SER A 30 -14.34 -5.52 -2.17
CA SER A 30 -13.88 -6.00 -3.46
C SER A 30 -15.03 -5.98 -4.47
N LEU A 31 -14.74 -5.51 -5.70
CA LEU A 31 -15.68 -5.63 -6.81
C LEU A 31 -15.73 -7.04 -7.40
N LYS A 32 -14.63 -7.81 -7.28
CA LYS A 32 -14.50 -9.16 -7.82
C LYS A 32 -15.09 -10.21 -6.88
N ASP A 33 -14.90 -10.04 -5.57
CA ASP A 33 -15.43 -10.94 -4.55
C ASP A 33 -16.16 -10.14 -3.46
N LYS A 34 -17.49 -10.22 -3.49
CA LYS A 34 -18.37 -9.50 -2.54
C LYS A 34 -18.19 -9.95 -1.08
N ASN A 35 -17.58 -11.11 -0.84
CA ASN A 35 -17.28 -11.59 0.51
C ASN A 35 -16.06 -10.88 1.13
N ILE A 36 -15.23 -10.25 0.31
CA ILE A 36 -14.06 -9.50 0.77
C ILE A 36 -14.48 -8.06 1.06
N SER A 37 -14.60 -7.73 2.33
CA SER A 37 -14.88 -6.37 2.78
C SER A 37 -14.16 -6.05 4.08
N PHE A 38 -13.81 -4.78 4.23
CA PHE A 38 -13.15 -4.25 5.42
C PHE A 38 -14.01 -3.14 6.00
N THR A 39 -14.31 -3.25 7.29
CA THR A 39 -14.93 -2.15 8.05
C THR A 39 -13.89 -1.07 8.35
N TRP A 40 -14.32 0.08 8.84
CA TRP A 40 -13.41 1.13 9.33
C TRP A 40 -12.41 0.59 10.35
N GLU A 41 -12.89 -0.18 11.32
CA GLU A 41 -12.07 -0.78 12.36
C GLU A 41 -11.06 -1.79 11.80
N LYS A 42 -11.52 -2.72 10.94
CA LYS A 42 -10.63 -3.72 10.32
C LYS A 42 -9.59 -3.07 9.40
N THR A 43 -9.97 -2.02 8.67
CA THR A 43 -9.03 -1.27 7.82
C THR A 43 -7.96 -0.59 8.67
N TYR A 44 -8.35 0.07 9.75
CA TYR A 44 -7.42 0.69 10.69
C TYR A 44 -6.45 -0.32 11.30
N GLN A 45 -6.95 -1.46 11.77
CA GLN A 45 -6.14 -2.53 12.35
C GLN A 45 -5.14 -3.10 11.31
N ALA A 46 -5.61 -3.39 10.09
CA ALA A 46 -4.77 -3.91 9.02
C ALA A 46 -3.63 -2.95 8.65
N ILE A 47 -3.92 -1.65 8.56
CA ILE A 47 -2.92 -0.62 8.27
C ILE A 47 -1.84 -0.58 9.37
N ASN A 48 -2.23 -0.60 10.64
CA ASN A 48 -1.26 -0.57 11.73
C ASN A 48 -0.38 -1.83 11.75
N VAL A 49 -0.98 -3.02 11.66
CA VAL A 49 -0.24 -4.29 11.67
C VAL A 49 0.75 -4.36 10.50
N LEU A 50 0.30 -4.03 9.29
CA LEU A 50 1.17 -4.06 8.11
C LEU A 50 2.27 -2.99 8.20
N SER A 51 1.97 -1.80 8.71
CA SER A 51 2.97 -0.75 8.90
C SER A 51 4.09 -1.18 9.85
N GLU A 52 3.76 -1.84 10.97
CA GLU A 52 4.77 -2.37 11.90
C GLU A 52 5.64 -3.46 11.26
N GLU A 53 5.07 -4.28 10.38
CA GLU A 53 5.84 -5.28 9.64
C GLU A 53 6.78 -4.63 8.61
N ILE A 54 6.29 -3.61 7.89
CA ILE A 54 7.12 -2.86 6.93
C ILE A 54 8.31 -2.22 7.63
N LYS A 55 8.13 -1.59 8.79
CA LYS A 55 9.17 -0.91 9.57
C LYS A 55 10.36 -1.80 9.92
N LYS A 56 10.18 -3.11 9.96
CA LYS A 56 11.29 -4.06 10.22
C LYS A 56 12.29 -4.13 9.06
N ASN A 57 11.87 -3.72 7.86
CA ASN A 57 12.63 -3.89 6.62
C ASN A 57 12.98 -2.57 5.93
N VAL A 58 12.51 -1.43 6.46
CA VAL A 58 12.69 -0.12 5.84
C VAL A 58 13.18 0.92 6.84
N THR A 59 13.78 1.97 6.32
CA THR A 59 14.07 3.21 7.03
C THR A 59 13.23 4.36 6.48
N LYS A 60 13.13 5.46 7.22
CA LYS A 60 12.35 6.64 6.79
C LYS A 60 12.84 7.15 5.43
N GLY A 61 11.92 7.31 4.50
CA GLY A 61 12.19 7.79 3.14
C GLY A 61 12.54 6.68 2.14
N ASP A 62 12.64 5.43 2.56
CA ASP A 62 12.78 4.30 1.64
C ASP A 62 11.56 4.19 0.71
N ARG A 63 11.79 3.73 -0.51
CA ARG A 63 10.73 3.53 -1.50
C ARG A 63 10.22 2.10 -1.44
N CYS A 64 8.90 1.97 -1.47
CA CYS A 64 8.20 0.69 -1.58
C CYS A 64 7.43 0.68 -2.89
N LEU A 65 7.77 -0.24 -3.80
CA LEU A 65 7.07 -0.42 -5.06
C LEU A 65 5.78 -1.19 -4.81
N LEU A 66 4.64 -0.66 -5.25
CA LEU A 66 3.32 -1.27 -5.09
C LEU A 66 2.71 -1.58 -6.45
N VAL A 67 2.68 -2.86 -6.82
CA VAL A 67 2.14 -3.38 -8.09
C VAL A 67 0.88 -4.18 -7.83
N SER A 68 -0.26 -3.53 -7.98
CA SER A 68 -1.56 -4.14 -7.72
C SER A 68 -2.66 -3.45 -8.49
N GLU A 69 -3.71 -4.20 -8.78
CA GLU A 69 -4.99 -3.69 -9.24
C GLU A 69 -5.67 -2.88 -8.13
N ASN A 70 -6.69 -2.09 -8.52
CA ASN A 70 -7.57 -1.40 -7.58
C ASN A 70 -8.39 -2.43 -6.77
N ARG A 71 -8.01 -2.59 -5.50
CA ARG A 71 -8.60 -3.53 -4.55
C ARG A 71 -8.42 -3.00 -3.11
N PRO A 72 -9.21 -3.49 -2.14
CA PRO A 72 -9.09 -3.03 -0.75
C PRO A 72 -7.67 -3.08 -0.20
N GLU A 73 -6.92 -4.13 -0.53
CA GLU A 73 -5.55 -4.33 -0.05
C GLU A 73 -4.56 -3.32 -0.63
N TRP A 74 -4.85 -2.77 -1.83
CA TRP A 74 -4.05 -1.67 -2.40
C TRP A 74 -4.08 -0.45 -1.49
N PHE A 75 -5.29 -0.03 -1.07
CA PHE A 75 -5.48 1.10 -0.17
C PHE A 75 -4.82 0.87 1.20
N ILE A 76 -4.97 -0.34 1.75
CA ILE A 76 -4.36 -0.73 3.01
C ILE A 76 -2.83 -0.67 2.90
N SER A 77 -2.26 -1.23 1.82
CA SER A 77 -0.81 -1.23 1.60
C SER A 77 -0.24 0.18 1.45
N ASP A 78 -0.91 1.04 0.66
CA ASP A 78 -0.48 2.42 0.45
C ASP A 78 -0.41 3.21 1.75
N LEU A 79 -1.48 3.20 2.55
CA LEU A 79 -1.47 3.88 3.86
C LEU A 79 -0.48 3.25 4.84
N SER A 80 -0.27 1.93 4.79
CA SER A 80 0.70 1.25 5.65
C SER A 80 2.14 1.64 5.31
N ILE A 81 2.46 1.75 4.03
CA ILE A 81 3.76 2.22 3.55
C ILE A 81 3.99 3.65 4.04
N MET A 82 3.03 4.55 3.84
CA MET A 82 3.16 5.94 4.31
C MET A 82 3.26 6.02 5.84
N LEU A 83 2.50 5.22 6.59
CA LEU A 83 2.55 5.15 8.05
C LEU A 83 3.90 4.62 8.56
N SER A 84 4.57 3.75 7.81
CA SER A 84 5.92 3.28 8.14
C SER A 84 7.00 4.37 8.00
N GLY A 85 6.67 5.51 7.39
CA GLY A 85 7.61 6.57 7.05
C GLY A 85 8.26 6.41 5.69
N SER A 86 7.82 5.43 4.91
CA SER A 86 8.31 5.15 3.55
C SER A 86 7.49 5.88 2.48
N ILE A 87 7.96 5.79 1.25
CA ILE A 87 7.34 6.42 0.07
C ILE A 87 6.74 5.33 -0.80
N THR A 88 5.44 5.41 -1.08
CA THR A 88 4.80 4.51 -2.04
C THR A 88 5.17 4.92 -3.47
N VAL A 89 5.62 3.95 -4.25
CA VAL A 89 5.81 4.06 -5.70
C VAL A 89 4.80 3.13 -6.37
N PRO A 90 3.64 3.63 -6.80
CA PRO A 90 2.63 2.79 -7.44
C PRO A 90 2.99 2.51 -8.89
N ALA A 91 2.72 1.27 -9.35
CA ALA A 91 2.88 0.87 -10.73
C ALA A 91 1.70 0.03 -11.22
N TYR A 92 1.34 0.19 -12.50
CA TYR A 92 0.24 -0.55 -13.10
C TYR A 92 0.62 -2.01 -13.37
N THR A 93 -0.32 -2.92 -13.13
CA THR A 93 -0.16 -4.37 -13.41
C THR A 93 -0.02 -4.70 -14.90
N THR A 94 -0.41 -3.74 -15.77
CA THR A 94 -0.33 -3.87 -17.23
C THR A 94 1.02 -3.48 -17.82
N TYR A 95 1.95 -3.00 -17.02
CA TYR A 95 3.28 -2.65 -17.50
C TYR A 95 4.05 -3.86 -18.01
N ALA A 96 4.88 -3.67 -19.04
CA ALA A 96 5.80 -4.64 -19.54
C ALA A 96 7.06 -4.74 -18.61
N GLU A 97 7.83 -5.82 -18.73
CA GLU A 97 9.02 -6.03 -17.90
C GLU A 97 10.02 -4.86 -17.99
N ARG A 98 10.21 -4.29 -19.18
CA ARG A 98 11.10 -3.12 -19.38
C ARG A 98 10.66 -1.89 -18.59
N ASP A 99 9.34 -1.70 -18.40
CA ASP A 99 8.80 -0.56 -17.68
C ASP A 99 9.05 -0.73 -16.18
N TYR A 100 8.91 -1.95 -15.67
CA TYR A 100 9.27 -2.30 -14.29
C TYR A 100 10.78 -2.18 -14.07
N GLU A 101 11.61 -2.61 -15.03
CA GLU A 101 13.05 -2.45 -14.94
C GLU A 101 13.46 -0.98 -14.83
N TYR A 102 12.84 -0.12 -15.63
CA TYR A 102 13.05 1.33 -15.53
C TYR A 102 12.65 1.86 -14.14
N ILE A 103 11.45 1.57 -13.66
CA ILE A 103 10.96 2.03 -12.36
C ILE A 103 11.86 1.54 -11.21
N ILE A 104 12.24 0.26 -11.23
CA ILE A 104 13.11 -0.33 -10.21
C ILE A 104 14.50 0.30 -10.25
N ASN A 105 15.02 0.63 -11.44
CA ASN A 105 16.31 1.31 -11.58
C ASN A 105 16.26 2.74 -11.08
N ASP A 106 15.19 3.46 -11.38
CA ASP A 106 14.99 4.86 -10.99
C ASP A 106 14.78 5.02 -9.49
N CYS A 107 13.83 4.28 -8.90
CA CYS A 107 13.46 4.46 -7.49
C CYS A 107 14.23 3.56 -6.51
N SER A 108 14.90 2.50 -6.97
CA SER A 108 15.63 1.53 -6.12
C SER A 108 14.82 1.12 -4.89
N PRO A 109 13.69 0.42 -5.06
CA PRO A 109 12.79 0.14 -3.95
C PRO A 109 13.40 -0.88 -2.96
N THR A 110 13.26 -0.62 -1.66
CA THR A 110 13.69 -1.53 -0.59
C THR A 110 12.73 -2.70 -0.44
N VAL A 111 11.43 -2.46 -0.65
CA VAL A 111 10.38 -3.49 -0.57
C VAL A 111 9.48 -3.41 -1.81
N VAL A 112 9.03 -4.56 -2.28
CA VAL A 112 8.11 -4.67 -3.41
C VAL A 112 6.87 -5.45 -3.00
N PHE A 113 5.70 -4.82 -3.16
CA PHE A 113 4.39 -5.41 -2.95
C PHE A 113 3.78 -5.80 -4.29
N VAL A 114 3.27 -7.01 -4.38
CA VAL A 114 2.60 -7.51 -5.58
C VAL A 114 1.25 -8.14 -5.24
N SER A 115 0.26 -7.98 -6.10
CA SER A 115 -1.09 -8.47 -5.87
C SER A 115 -1.27 -9.97 -6.09
N ASN A 116 -0.39 -10.60 -6.88
CA ASN A 116 -0.51 -12.00 -7.27
C ASN A 116 0.79 -12.56 -7.85
N ASP A 117 0.79 -13.87 -8.10
CA ASP A 117 1.94 -14.61 -8.64
C ASP A 117 2.37 -14.17 -10.04
N GLU A 118 1.45 -13.66 -10.86
CA GLU A 118 1.79 -13.15 -12.20
C GLU A 118 2.71 -11.95 -12.07
N GLN A 119 2.35 -10.97 -11.25
CA GLN A 119 3.17 -9.78 -11.00
C GLN A 119 4.50 -10.15 -10.33
N PHE A 120 4.48 -11.12 -9.40
CA PHE A 120 5.70 -11.62 -8.80
C PHE A 120 6.67 -12.21 -9.84
N ARG A 121 6.19 -13.01 -10.80
CA ARG A 121 7.05 -13.59 -11.84
C ARG A 121 7.67 -12.54 -12.75
N LYS A 122 6.90 -11.51 -13.14
CA LYS A 122 7.42 -10.38 -13.95
C LYS A 122 8.58 -9.66 -13.25
N LEU A 123 8.50 -9.47 -11.94
CA LEU A 123 9.46 -8.69 -11.17
C LEU A 123 10.65 -9.50 -10.65
N LYS A 124 10.45 -10.79 -10.38
CA LYS A 124 11.45 -11.66 -9.75
C LYS A 124 12.80 -11.66 -10.46
N ASN A 125 12.81 -11.74 -11.79
CA ASN A 125 14.05 -11.79 -12.57
C ASN A 125 14.76 -10.44 -12.57
N ILE A 126 14.01 -9.35 -12.65
CA ILE A 126 14.55 -7.98 -12.61
C ILE A 126 15.24 -7.72 -11.27
N ILE A 127 14.58 -8.11 -10.16
CA ILE A 127 15.12 -7.92 -8.82
C ILE A 127 16.37 -8.77 -8.57
N LYS A 128 16.38 -10.03 -9.04
CA LYS A 128 17.54 -10.92 -8.87
C LYS A 128 18.79 -10.45 -9.61
N ASN A 129 18.64 -9.79 -10.75
CA ASN A 129 19.76 -9.29 -11.54
C ASN A 129 20.41 -8.03 -10.95
N LYS A 130 19.89 -7.48 -9.86
CA LYS A 130 20.41 -6.29 -9.17
C LYS A 130 21.31 -6.61 -7.96
N ASN A 131 21.33 -7.87 -7.54
CA ASN A 131 22.24 -8.37 -6.50
C ASN A 131 23.45 -9.03 -7.14
#